data_e35e43f97ffc31f5e7737aaa30a9f14d
#
_entry.id   e35e43f97ffc31f5e7737aaa30a9f14d
#
_cell.length_a   1.000
_cell.length_b   1.000
_cell.length_c   1.000
_cell.angle_alpha   90.00
_cell.angle_beta   90.00
_cell.angle_gamma   90.00
#
_symmetry.space_group_name_H-M   'P 1'
#
loop_
_entity.id
_entity.type
_entity.pdbx_description
1 polymer ?
#
loop_
_entity_poly.entity_id
_entity_poly.type
_entity_poly.pdbx_seq_one_letter_code
_entity_poly.pdbx_strand_id
1 'polypeptide(L)'
;MKCLIVGGSGQFGITLSKILNKRKNYKIDITTRSISKTKSKLKKYGLKKVRLIKLNILNKNQILKILSKKYDYIFYFAGQSSPDLSFKKINQTLESNYLGCKNFLEILKYLNLNTKFFNSSSSEIFSDTKKKLNIFSKKKPISPYGRSKLLSFNLTKKFRKIYKLKTYNLVLFNSESYFREKKYLIPKICLAAIKAKNSNKITGFGKLDVIREWNWCEEQCNLILNCMFKKPNDFILSNGKEYSGYQMLKYAFNYLKLDYKKYIKNEKKFYRKKDFKLKRSDFRKNINQINPSWKPKIYGKIIIYKLIKYYQKNKIV
;
A
#
# COMPACT_ATOMS: atom_id res chain seq x y z
N MET A 1 10.48 -15.51 15.74
CA MET A 1 9.20 -15.49 14.99
C MET A 1 9.50 -15.51 13.49
N LYS A 2 8.75 -16.27 12.71
CA LYS A 2 8.98 -16.46 11.27
C LYS A 2 7.89 -15.74 10.47
N CYS A 3 8.29 -14.81 9.61
CA CYS A 3 7.41 -13.97 8.83
C CYS A 3 7.52 -14.27 7.34
N LEU A 4 6.39 -14.46 6.66
CA LEU A 4 6.30 -14.50 5.21
C LEU A 4 5.70 -13.20 4.67
N ILE A 5 6.43 -12.51 3.80
CA ILE A 5 5.95 -11.30 3.15
C ILE A 5 5.67 -11.60 1.68
N VAL A 6 4.39 -11.73 1.34
CA VAL A 6 3.93 -12.04 -0.01
C VAL A 6 3.80 -10.74 -0.80
N GLY A 7 4.55 -10.63 -1.92
CA GLY A 7 4.66 -9.38 -2.66
C GLY A 7 5.70 -8.42 -2.06
N GLY A 8 6.78 -8.97 -1.51
CA GLY A 8 7.79 -8.23 -0.77
C GLY A 8 8.64 -7.24 -1.60
N SER A 9 8.56 -7.24 -2.94
CA SER A 9 9.21 -6.24 -3.80
C SER A 9 8.45 -4.92 -3.92
N GLY A 10 7.21 -4.85 -3.40
CA GLY A 10 6.39 -3.63 -3.32
C GLY A 10 6.81 -2.71 -2.16
N GLN A 11 6.26 -1.48 -2.13
CA GLN A 11 6.64 -0.50 -1.10
C GLN A 11 6.36 -1.00 0.34
N PHE A 12 5.21 -1.59 0.61
CA PHE A 12 4.89 -2.16 1.93
C PHE A 12 5.80 -3.33 2.28
N GLY A 13 6.04 -4.22 1.30
CA GLY A 13 6.92 -5.38 1.51
C GLY A 13 8.35 -4.97 1.87
N ILE A 14 8.95 -4.03 1.12
CA ILE A 14 10.28 -3.51 1.41
C ILE A 14 10.31 -2.78 2.75
N THR A 15 9.34 -1.90 3.00
CA THR A 15 9.29 -1.09 4.23
C THR A 15 9.13 -1.96 5.46
N LEU A 16 8.17 -2.90 5.45
CA LEU A 16 7.96 -3.81 6.57
C LEU A 16 9.16 -4.72 6.80
N SER A 17 9.77 -5.25 5.72
CA SER A 17 11.00 -6.04 5.82
C SER A 17 12.14 -5.27 6.48
N LYS A 18 12.31 -3.98 6.14
CA LYS A 18 13.33 -3.11 6.78
C LYS A 18 13.08 -2.95 8.28
N ILE A 19 11.84 -2.73 8.68
CA ILE A 19 11.49 -2.56 10.08
C ILE A 19 11.72 -3.87 10.86
N LEU A 20 11.25 -4.99 10.33
CA LEU A 20 11.40 -6.30 10.96
C LEU A 20 12.85 -6.76 11.00
N ASN A 21 13.66 -6.48 9.96
CA ASN A 21 15.07 -6.88 9.88
C ASN A 21 15.95 -6.17 10.94
N LYS A 22 15.53 -5.02 11.45
CA LYS A 22 16.17 -4.33 12.57
C LYS A 22 15.88 -5.01 13.91
N ARG A 23 14.88 -5.89 13.97
CA ARG A 23 14.47 -6.60 15.18
C ARG A 23 15.04 -8.02 15.16
N LYS A 24 15.93 -8.35 16.09
CA LYS A 24 16.66 -9.64 16.13
C LYS A 24 15.76 -10.89 16.14
N ASN A 25 14.52 -10.76 16.61
CA ASN A 25 13.60 -11.87 16.82
C ASN A 25 12.79 -12.32 15.59
N TYR A 26 13.01 -11.72 14.40
CA TYR A 26 12.26 -12.04 13.20
C TYR A 26 13.13 -12.65 12.09
N LYS A 27 12.76 -13.84 11.63
CA LYS A 27 13.27 -14.45 10.39
C LYS A 27 12.29 -14.11 9.26
N ILE A 28 12.80 -13.50 8.18
CA ILE A 28 11.97 -12.93 7.12
C ILE A 28 12.18 -13.68 5.81
N ASP A 29 11.10 -14.24 5.29
CA ASP A 29 11.02 -14.77 3.94
C ASP A 29 10.17 -13.84 3.07
N ILE A 30 10.66 -13.52 1.88
CA ILE A 30 10.00 -12.65 0.92
C ILE A 30 9.67 -13.44 -0.33
N THR A 31 8.40 -13.44 -0.75
CA THR A 31 8.04 -14.03 -2.04
C THR A 31 8.07 -13.02 -3.16
N THR A 32 8.49 -13.49 -4.34
CA THR A 32 8.58 -12.70 -5.56
C THR A 32 8.40 -13.56 -6.81
N ARG A 33 7.99 -12.93 -7.91
CA ARG A 33 7.98 -13.57 -9.24
C ARG A 33 9.36 -13.62 -9.91
N SER A 34 10.26 -12.69 -9.54
CA SER A 34 11.63 -12.60 -10.08
C SER A 34 12.63 -12.37 -8.95
N ILE A 35 13.46 -13.38 -8.68
CA ILE A 35 14.50 -13.34 -7.65
C ILE A 35 15.53 -12.26 -7.97
N SER A 36 16.08 -12.25 -9.21
CA SER A 36 17.14 -11.33 -9.62
C SER A 36 16.75 -9.86 -9.46
N LYS A 37 15.59 -9.47 -10.05
CA LYS A 37 15.06 -8.10 -9.95
C LYS A 37 14.81 -7.70 -8.49
N THR A 38 14.28 -8.61 -7.68
CA THR A 38 13.99 -8.31 -6.27
C THR A 38 15.27 -8.21 -5.45
N LYS A 39 16.25 -9.09 -5.65
CA LYS A 39 17.55 -9.06 -4.98
C LYS A 39 18.28 -7.74 -5.22
N SER A 40 18.35 -7.29 -6.49
CA SER A 40 18.94 -5.99 -6.85
C SER A 40 18.22 -4.84 -6.14
N LYS A 41 16.88 -4.84 -6.15
CA LYS A 41 16.08 -3.82 -5.49
C LYS A 41 16.32 -3.79 -3.97
N LEU A 42 16.33 -4.95 -3.30
CA LEU A 42 16.55 -5.03 -1.85
C LEU A 42 17.96 -4.61 -1.45
N LYS A 43 18.99 -4.97 -2.25
CA LYS A 43 20.38 -4.53 -2.05
C LYS A 43 20.48 -2.99 -2.07
N LYS A 44 19.84 -2.34 -3.06
CA LYS A 44 19.77 -0.88 -3.15
C LYS A 44 19.20 -0.22 -1.88
N TYR A 45 18.30 -0.90 -1.18
CA TYR A 45 17.64 -0.38 0.03
C TYR A 45 18.20 -0.92 1.34
N GLY A 46 19.39 -1.55 1.30
CA GLY A 46 20.13 -2.01 2.47
C GLY A 46 19.56 -3.27 3.15
N LEU A 47 18.70 -4.03 2.45
CA LEU A 47 18.16 -5.31 2.93
C LEU A 47 19.04 -6.47 2.46
N LYS A 48 19.98 -6.92 3.29
CA LYS A 48 20.91 -8.01 2.96
C LYS A 48 20.51 -9.37 3.52
N LYS A 49 19.87 -9.42 4.69
CA LYS A 49 19.57 -10.65 5.45
C LYS A 49 18.08 -11.02 5.34
N VAL A 50 17.60 -11.33 4.11
CA VAL A 50 16.24 -11.84 3.87
C VAL A 50 16.31 -12.99 2.86
N ARG A 51 15.54 -14.05 3.08
CA ARG A 51 15.43 -15.14 2.13
C ARG A 51 14.39 -14.80 1.06
N LEU A 52 14.77 -14.92 -0.21
CA LEU A 52 13.88 -14.75 -1.35
C LEU A 52 13.36 -16.11 -1.83
N ILE A 53 12.04 -16.18 -2.07
CA ILE A 53 11.36 -17.37 -2.55
C ILE A 53 10.61 -17.01 -3.83
N LYS A 54 10.89 -17.71 -4.93
CA LYS A 54 10.11 -17.59 -6.17
C LYS A 54 8.73 -18.18 -5.94
N LEU A 55 7.68 -17.41 -6.24
CA LEU A 55 6.30 -17.85 -6.04
C LEU A 55 5.38 -17.27 -7.11
N ASN A 56 4.61 -18.16 -7.73
CA ASN A 56 3.36 -17.82 -8.40
C ASN A 56 2.19 -18.02 -7.41
N ILE A 57 1.53 -16.94 -7.02
CA ILE A 57 0.42 -16.98 -6.04
C ILE A 57 -0.84 -17.69 -6.55
N LEU A 58 -0.90 -18.05 -7.83
CA LEU A 58 -1.97 -18.86 -8.40
C LEU A 58 -1.66 -20.36 -8.34
N ASN A 59 -0.41 -20.74 -8.07
CA ASN A 59 0.00 -22.14 -7.96
C ASN A 59 -0.14 -22.64 -6.51
N LYS A 60 -1.19 -23.41 -6.24
CA LYS A 60 -1.48 -23.95 -4.90
C LYS A 60 -0.39 -24.87 -4.37
N ASN A 61 0.24 -25.70 -5.22
CA ASN A 61 1.31 -26.61 -4.80
C ASN A 61 2.56 -25.84 -4.31
N GLN A 62 2.91 -24.74 -4.99
CA GLN A 62 4.01 -23.89 -4.52
C GLN A 62 3.67 -23.25 -3.16
N ILE A 63 2.42 -22.78 -2.98
CA ILE A 63 1.99 -22.21 -1.70
C ILE A 63 2.00 -23.26 -0.61
N LEU A 64 1.50 -24.47 -0.87
CA LEU A 64 1.50 -25.60 0.06
C LEU A 64 2.93 -25.92 0.53
N LYS A 65 3.89 -26.08 -0.40
CA LYS A 65 5.31 -26.32 -0.09
C LYS A 65 5.93 -25.22 0.77
N ILE A 66 5.50 -23.95 0.57
CA ILE A 66 6.00 -22.83 1.37
C ILE A 66 5.38 -22.86 2.77
N LEU A 67 4.07 -23.04 2.87
CA LEU A 67 3.33 -22.98 4.14
C LEU A 67 3.60 -24.19 5.05
N SER A 68 3.97 -25.36 4.49
CA SER A 68 4.44 -26.52 5.28
C SER A 68 5.63 -26.20 6.18
N LYS A 69 6.38 -25.12 5.88
CA LYS A 69 7.50 -24.65 6.73
C LYS A 69 7.04 -23.89 7.97
N LYS A 70 5.74 -23.75 8.18
CA LYS A 70 5.06 -23.04 9.27
C LYS A 70 5.60 -21.61 9.49
N TYR A 71 4.71 -20.64 9.46
CA TYR A 71 5.00 -19.23 9.70
C TYR A 71 4.10 -18.72 10.83
N ASP A 72 4.64 -17.85 11.68
CA ASP A 72 3.85 -17.18 12.72
C ASP A 72 2.99 -16.08 12.10
N TYR A 73 3.54 -15.40 11.08
CA TYR A 73 2.90 -14.26 10.43
C TYR A 73 3.02 -14.33 8.92
N ILE A 74 1.92 -14.06 8.21
CA ILE A 74 1.89 -13.88 6.76
C ILE A 74 1.32 -12.51 6.46
N PHE A 75 2.10 -11.68 5.75
CA PHE A 75 1.66 -10.37 5.26
C PHE A 75 1.41 -10.44 3.76
N TYR A 76 0.15 -10.43 3.35
CA TYR A 76 -0.25 -10.53 1.95
C TYR A 76 -0.36 -9.13 1.33
N PHE A 77 0.72 -8.66 0.70
CA PHE A 77 0.80 -7.41 -0.06
C PHE A 77 0.86 -7.63 -1.58
N ALA A 78 0.82 -8.88 -2.03
CA ALA A 78 0.80 -9.17 -3.45
C ALA A 78 -0.48 -8.65 -4.10
N GLY A 79 -0.34 -8.09 -5.29
CA GLY A 79 -1.47 -7.63 -6.08
C GLY A 79 -1.15 -6.41 -6.93
N GLN A 80 -1.97 -6.20 -7.93
CA GLN A 80 -2.02 -4.99 -8.72
C GLN A 80 -2.59 -3.85 -7.85
N SER A 81 -1.98 -2.67 -7.84
CA SER A 81 -2.29 -1.59 -6.90
C SER A 81 -2.80 -0.28 -7.54
N SER A 82 -3.00 -0.26 -8.86
CA SER A 82 -3.47 0.92 -9.58
C SER A 82 -4.95 0.79 -9.96
N PRO A 83 -5.86 1.64 -9.43
CA PRO A 83 -7.25 1.67 -9.87
C PRO A 83 -7.38 1.90 -11.37
N ASP A 84 -6.59 2.79 -11.96
CA ASP A 84 -6.62 3.09 -13.39
C ASP A 84 -6.22 1.88 -14.25
N LEU A 85 -5.08 1.25 -13.94
CA LEU A 85 -4.62 0.05 -14.66
C LEU A 85 -5.62 -1.11 -14.55
N SER A 86 -6.42 -1.17 -13.50
CA SER A 86 -7.39 -2.25 -13.30
C SER A 86 -8.51 -2.26 -14.34
N PHE A 87 -8.83 -1.13 -14.96
CA PHE A 87 -9.79 -1.09 -16.07
C PHE A 87 -9.25 -1.72 -17.35
N LYS A 88 -7.92 -1.72 -17.52
CA LYS A 88 -7.25 -2.32 -18.69
C LYS A 88 -6.86 -3.78 -18.45
N LYS A 89 -6.68 -4.19 -17.18
CA LYS A 89 -6.18 -5.51 -16.79
C LYS A 89 -7.06 -6.12 -15.69
N ILE A 90 -8.35 -6.32 -16.00
CA ILE A 90 -9.37 -6.78 -15.04
C ILE A 90 -9.00 -8.16 -14.48
N ASN A 91 -8.76 -9.16 -15.35
CA ASN A 91 -8.45 -10.54 -14.93
C ASN A 91 -7.18 -10.60 -14.09
N GLN A 92 -6.08 -9.97 -14.54
CA GLN A 92 -4.83 -9.92 -13.77
C GLN A 92 -5.02 -9.24 -12.40
N THR A 93 -5.92 -8.25 -12.33
CA THR A 93 -6.25 -7.57 -11.07
C THR A 93 -7.02 -8.50 -10.13
N LEU A 94 -8.00 -9.24 -10.65
CA LEU A 94 -8.78 -10.21 -9.89
C LEU A 94 -7.90 -11.38 -9.40
N GLU A 95 -7.10 -11.95 -10.29
CA GLU A 95 -6.17 -13.03 -9.98
C GLU A 95 -5.22 -12.65 -8.84
N SER A 96 -4.53 -11.52 -8.97
CA SER A 96 -3.51 -11.14 -8.00
C SER A 96 -4.07 -10.65 -6.67
N ASN A 97 -5.22 -9.97 -6.66
CA ASN A 97 -5.80 -9.40 -5.44
C ASN A 97 -6.76 -10.37 -4.72
N TYR A 98 -7.49 -11.20 -5.45
CA TYR A 98 -8.50 -12.09 -4.89
C TYR A 98 -8.11 -13.56 -4.95
N LEU A 99 -7.85 -14.13 -6.14
CA LEU A 99 -7.56 -15.57 -6.27
C LEU A 99 -6.28 -15.96 -5.52
N GLY A 100 -5.22 -15.18 -5.62
CA GLY A 100 -4.01 -15.43 -4.85
C GLY A 100 -4.26 -15.40 -3.34
N CYS A 101 -5.03 -14.44 -2.84
CA CYS A 101 -5.43 -14.39 -1.42
C CYS A 101 -6.27 -15.62 -1.03
N LYS A 102 -7.22 -16.03 -1.88
CA LYS A 102 -8.05 -17.22 -1.70
C LYS A 102 -7.20 -18.48 -1.55
N ASN A 103 -6.23 -18.69 -2.44
CA ASN A 103 -5.34 -19.85 -2.39
C ASN A 103 -4.58 -19.94 -1.06
N PHE A 104 -4.06 -18.82 -0.56
CA PHE A 104 -3.40 -18.80 0.75
C PHE A 104 -4.36 -19.17 1.89
N LEU A 105 -5.56 -18.63 1.91
CA LEU A 105 -6.54 -18.89 2.96
C LEU A 105 -7.02 -20.36 2.93
N GLU A 106 -7.26 -20.92 1.76
CA GLU A 106 -7.64 -22.34 1.59
C GLU A 106 -6.57 -23.29 2.09
N ILE A 107 -5.30 -23.00 1.78
CA ILE A 107 -4.18 -23.84 2.22
C ILE A 107 -3.91 -23.67 3.73
N LEU A 108 -4.05 -22.46 4.28
CA LEU A 108 -3.99 -22.26 5.73
C LEU A 108 -5.07 -23.06 6.46
N LYS A 109 -6.28 -23.09 5.92
CA LYS A 109 -7.36 -23.96 6.44
C LYS A 109 -7.00 -25.44 6.34
N TYR A 110 -6.57 -25.88 5.16
CA TYR A 110 -6.22 -27.27 4.90
C TYR A 110 -5.14 -27.80 5.84
N LEU A 111 -4.09 -26.99 6.07
CA LEU A 111 -2.98 -27.33 6.97
C LEU A 111 -3.29 -27.09 8.44
N ASN A 112 -4.46 -26.60 8.79
CA ASN A 112 -4.88 -26.24 10.16
C ASN A 112 -3.83 -25.40 10.91
N LEU A 113 -3.27 -24.38 10.25
CA LEU A 113 -2.17 -23.60 10.78
C LEU A 113 -2.64 -22.47 11.69
N ASN A 114 -2.00 -22.34 12.84
CA ASN A 114 -2.21 -21.24 13.80
C ASN A 114 -1.46 -19.95 13.39
N THR A 115 -1.45 -19.64 12.11
CA THR A 115 -0.75 -18.50 11.51
C THR A 115 -1.62 -17.25 11.52
N LYS A 116 -1.08 -16.09 11.90
CA LYS A 116 -1.76 -14.80 11.73
C LYS A 116 -1.60 -14.30 10.28
N PHE A 117 -2.70 -14.22 9.55
CA PHE A 117 -2.72 -13.79 8.14
C PHE A 117 -3.26 -12.37 8.00
N PHE A 118 -2.43 -11.46 7.47
CA PHE A 118 -2.73 -10.05 7.25
C PHE A 118 -2.97 -9.76 5.77
N ASN A 119 -4.22 -9.54 5.40
CA ASN A 119 -4.61 -9.17 4.04
C ASN A 119 -4.56 -7.65 3.85
N SER A 120 -3.79 -7.17 2.88
CA SER A 120 -3.82 -5.76 2.48
C SER A 120 -5.09 -5.45 1.69
N SER A 121 -6.04 -4.78 2.32
CA SER A 121 -7.19 -4.18 1.65
C SER A 121 -6.91 -2.71 1.29
N SER A 122 -7.90 -1.96 0.87
CA SER A 122 -7.74 -0.59 0.39
C SER A 122 -8.94 0.27 0.72
N SER A 123 -8.76 1.57 0.94
CA SER A 123 -9.86 2.53 1.02
C SER A 123 -10.73 2.57 -0.24
N GLU A 124 -10.26 2.01 -1.37
CA GLU A 124 -11.03 1.90 -2.62
C GLU A 124 -12.20 0.90 -2.54
N ILE A 125 -12.34 0.15 -1.44
CA ILE A 125 -13.53 -0.69 -1.19
C ILE A 125 -14.76 0.11 -0.79
N PHE A 126 -14.59 1.33 -0.26
CA PHE A 126 -15.70 2.17 0.21
C PHE A 126 -16.37 2.93 -0.93
N SER A 127 -17.65 3.26 -0.72
CA SER A 127 -18.40 4.16 -1.60
C SER A 127 -17.87 5.59 -1.51
N ASP A 128 -18.27 6.44 -2.46
CA ASP A 128 -18.11 7.88 -2.34
C ASP A 128 -19.06 8.42 -1.26
N THR A 129 -18.52 9.25 -0.38
CA THR A 129 -19.30 9.84 0.72
C THR A 129 -18.63 11.10 1.26
N LYS A 130 -19.45 12.07 1.65
CA LYS A 130 -19.01 13.23 2.42
C LYS A 130 -18.69 12.88 3.88
N LYS A 131 -19.16 11.73 4.38
CA LYS A 131 -18.92 11.26 5.77
C LYS A 131 -17.52 10.68 5.93
N LYS A 132 -16.96 10.80 7.13
CA LYS A 132 -15.69 10.16 7.50
C LYS A 132 -15.84 8.64 7.54
N LEU A 133 -14.90 7.91 6.94
CA LEU A 133 -14.95 6.47 6.77
C LEU A 133 -14.43 5.72 7.99
N ASN A 134 -15.20 4.75 8.44
CA ASN A 134 -14.79 3.73 9.40
C ASN A 134 -15.09 2.33 8.85
N ILE A 135 -14.76 1.29 9.61
CA ILE A 135 -14.87 -0.09 9.11
C ILE A 135 -16.32 -0.52 8.81
N PHE A 136 -17.31 0.14 9.41
CA PHE A 136 -18.74 -0.12 9.18
C PHE A 136 -19.32 0.68 8.01
N SER A 137 -18.56 1.62 7.46
CA SER A 137 -19.00 2.44 6.31
C SER A 137 -19.35 1.56 5.10
N LYS A 138 -20.34 2.01 4.30
CA LYS A 138 -20.83 1.32 3.10
C LYS A 138 -19.70 1.03 2.13
N LYS A 139 -19.61 -0.21 1.67
CA LYS A 139 -18.61 -0.68 0.71
C LYS A 139 -19.26 -0.82 -0.67
N LYS A 140 -18.93 0.10 -1.58
CA LYS A 140 -19.42 0.14 -2.97
C LYS A 140 -18.29 0.63 -3.88
N PRO A 141 -17.34 -0.23 -4.26
CA PRO A 141 -16.20 0.16 -5.09
C PRO A 141 -16.63 0.51 -6.51
N ILE A 142 -15.94 1.48 -7.12
CA ILE A 142 -16.22 1.96 -8.49
C ILE A 142 -15.21 1.45 -9.53
N SER A 143 -14.14 0.78 -9.10
CA SER A 143 -13.10 0.25 -10.00
C SER A 143 -12.95 -1.27 -9.86
N PRO A 144 -12.48 -1.98 -10.90
CA PRO A 144 -12.15 -3.40 -10.79
C PRO A 144 -11.13 -3.69 -9.68
N TYR A 145 -10.18 -2.76 -9.43
CA TYR A 145 -9.27 -2.84 -8.28
C TYR A 145 -10.02 -2.81 -6.95
N GLY A 146 -10.89 -1.83 -6.74
CA GLY A 146 -11.67 -1.74 -5.52
C GLY A 146 -12.56 -2.98 -5.32
N ARG A 147 -13.17 -3.50 -6.39
CA ARG A 147 -13.99 -4.74 -6.36
C ARG A 147 -13.15 -5.95 -5.96
N SER A 148 -11.97 -6.15 -6.55
CA SER A 148 -11.08 -7.27 -6.20
C SER A 148 -10.60 -7.19 -4.74
N LYS A 149 -10.34 -5.99 -4.22
CA LYS A 149 -10.00 -5.76 -2.81
C LYS A 149 -11.19 -6.00 -1.88
N LEU A 150 -12.41 -5.68 -2.29
CA LEU A 150 -13.62 -6.00 -1.50
C LEU A 150 -13.87 -7.51 -1.46
N LEU A 151 -13.69 -8.22 -2.56
CA LEU A 151 -13.80 -9.69 -2.59
C LEU A 151 -12.81 -10.35 -1.63
N SER A 152 -11.52 -9.95 -1.66
CA SER A 152 -10.53 -10.50 -0.72
C SER A 152 -10.81 -10.10 0.73
N PHE A 153 -11.31 -8.88 0.97
CA PHE A 153 -11.74 -8.42 2.29
C PHE A 153 -12.85 -9.31 2.86
N ASN A 154 -13.91 -9.53 2.09
CA ASN A 154 -15.05 -10.36 2.52
C ASN A 154 -14.64 -11.82 2.72
N LEU A 155 -13.79 -12.34 1.84
CA LEU A 155 -13.26 -13.69 1.97
C LEU A 155 -12.44 -13.85 3.25
N THR A 156 -11.54 -12.96 3.54
CA THR A 156 -10.73 -12.93 4.78
C THR A 156 -11.62 -12.92 6.02
N LYS A 157 -12.67 -12.08 6.00
CA LYS A 157 -13.67 -12.03 7.09
C LYS A 157 -14.45 -13.35 7.22
N LYS A 158 -14.85 -13.98 6.10
CA LYS A 158 -15.51 -15.29 6.07
C LYS A 158 -14.64 -16.36 6.71
N PHE A 159 -13.35 -16.44 6.34
CA PHE A 159 -12.42 -17.44 6.89
C PHE A 159 -12.19 -17.24 8.39
N ARG A 160 -12.16 -16.02 8.88
CA ARG A 160 -12.11 -15.71 10.32
C ARG A 160 -13.36 -16.18 11.05
N LYS A 161 -14.55 -15.88 10.50
CA LYS A 161 -15.84 -16.18 11.17
C LYS A 161 -16.15 -17.68 11.16
N ILE A 162 -16.05 -18.32 10.00
CA ILE A 162 -16.49 -19.72 9.81
C ILE A 162 -15.39 -20.71 10.21
N TYR A 163 -14.16 -20.49 9.73
CA TYR A 163 -13.08 -21.47 9.92
C TYR A 163 -12.13 -21.10 11.08
N LYS A 164 -12.48 -20.05 11.86
CA LYS A 164 -11.71 -19.59 13.04
C LYS A 164 -10.24 -19.27 12.76
N LEU A 165 -9.86 -19.05 11.50
CA LEU A 165 -8.50 -18.65 11.15
C LEU A 165 -8.18 -17.25 11.71
N LYS A 166 -6.95 -17.06 12.18
CA LYS A 166 -6.47 -15.77 12.70
C LYS A 166 -6.17 -14.79 11.56
N THR A 167 -7.23 -14.25 10.92
CA THR A 167 -7.12 -13.38 9.75
C THR A 167 -7.47 -11.92 10.08
N TYR A 168 -6.73 -11.01 9.43
CA TYR A 168 -6.82 -9.56 9.63
C TYR A 168 -6.98 -8.88 8.29
N ASN A 169 -7.89 -7.92 8.17
CA ASN A 169 -7.92 -7.00 7.03
C ASN A 169 -7.27 -5.68 7.42
N LEU A 170 -6.30 -5.24 6.64
CA LEU A 170 -5.64 -3.96 6.78
C LEU A 170 -6.12 -3.02 5.67
N VAL A 171 -7.08 -2.17 5.95
CA VAL A 171 -7.62 -1.21 4.98
C VAL A 171 -6.68 -0.01 4.91
N LEU A 172 -5.86 0.00 3.87
CA LEU A 172 -4.82 1.01 3.67
C LEU A 172 -5.40 2.21 2.90
N PHE A 173 -5.21 3.40 3.44
CA PHE A 173 -5.36 4.65 2.72
C PHE A 173 -4.11 4.94 1.88
N ASN A 174 -4.14 5.98 1.01
CA ASN A 174 -3.02 6.26 0.12
C ASN A 174 -1.70 6.32 0.88
N SER A 175 -0.67 5.71 0.32
CA SER A 175 0.61 5.54 1.01
C SER A 175 1.77 5.95 0.13
N GLU A 176 2.69 6.71 0.70
CA GLU A 176 3.89 7.21 0.04
C GLU A 176 5.15 6.73 0.75
N SER A 177 6.22 6.55 -0.03
CA SER A 177 7.54 6.16 0.47
C SER A 177 8.60 6.40 -0.59
N TYR A 178 9.86 6.28 -0.23
CA TYR A 178 10.99 6.27 -1.17
C TYR A 178 10.90 5.14 -2.22
N PHE A 179 10.08 4.11 -1.95
CA PHE A 179 9.89 2.91 -2.78
C PHE A 179 8.67 2.97 -3.69
N ARG A 180 7.90 4.07 -3.61
CA ARG A 180 6.72 4.28 -4.45
C ARG A 180 7.12 4.44 -5.92
N GLU A 181 6.38 3.81 -6.83
CA GLU A 181 6.64 3.97 -8.27
C GLU A 181 6.41 5.41 -8.73
N LYS A 182 7.29 5.89 -9.62
CA LYS A 182 7.32 7.28 -10.10
C LYS A 182 6.04 7.72 -10.84
N LYS A 183 5.26 6.78 -11.35
CA LYS A 183 3.99 7.05 -12.06
C LYS A 183 2.84 7.51 -11.17
N TYR A 184 2.92 7.29 -9.85
CA TYR A 184 1.87 7.73 -8.92
C TYR A 184 1.95 9.22 -8.64
N LEU A 185 0.81 9.82 -8.22
CA LEU A 185 0.63 11.27 -8.17
C LEU A 185 1.72 11.99 -7.37
N ILE A 186 1.98 11.60 -6.13
CA ILE A 186 2.93 12.32 -5.27
C ILE A 186 4.37 12.21 -5.76
N PRO A 187 4.92 11.03 -6.10
CA PRO A 187 6.22 10.94 -6.76
C PRO A 187 6.30 11.75 -8.06
N LYS A 188 5.25 11.71 -8.91
CA LYS A 188 5.19 12.47 -10.15
C LYS A 188 5.25 13.98 -9.90
N ILE A 189 4.53 14.49 -8.88
CA ILE A 189 4.58 15.90 -8.45
C ILE A 189 6.01 16.29 -8.06
N CYS A 190 6.66 15.52 -7.20
CA CYS A 190 8.02 15.82 -6.75
C CYS A 190 9.02 15.84 -7.92
N LEU A 191 8.93 14.86 -8.82
CA LEU A 191 9.79 14.78 -10.01
C LEU A 191 9.51 15.92 -11.00
N ALA A 192 8.25 16.35 -11.15
CA ALA A 192 7.89 17.47 -12.00
C ALA A 192 8.54 18.78 -11.48
N ALA A 193 8.46 19.03 -10.18
CA ALA A 193 9.09 20.20 -9.58
C ALA A 193 10.62 20.20 -9.76
N ILE A 194 11.28 19.04 -9.59
CA ILE A 194 12.74 18.92 -9.80
C ILE A 194 13.09 19.15 -11.28
N LYS A 195 12.32 18.58 -12.23
CA LYS A 195 12.54 18.79 -13.67
C LYS A 195 12.30 20.24 -14.08
N ALA A 196 11.29 20.88 -13.53
CA ALA A 196 11.05 22.30 -13.74
C ALA A 196 12.26 23.15 -13.28
N LYS A 197 12.84 22.84 -12.11
CA LYS A 197 14.03 23.53 -11.58
C LYS A 197 15.27 23.32 -12.44
N ASN A 198 15.49 22.09 -12.94
CA ASN A 198 16.73 21.74 -13.63
C ASN A 198 16.72 22.06 -15.16
N SER A 199 15.53 22.02 -15.77
CA SER A 199 15.42 22.08 -17.26
C SER A 199 14.16 22.82 -17.76
N ASN A 200 13.51 23.61 -16.93
CA ASN A 200 12.28 24.36 -17.26
C ASN A 200 11.16 23.49 -17.88
N LYS A 201 11.16 22.18 -17.59
CA LYS A 201 10.27 21.22 -18.24
C LYS A 201 8.84 21.34 -17.74
N ILE A 202 7.88 21.47 -18.68
CA ILE A 202 6.45 21.42 -18.40
C ILE A 202 6.00 19.97 -18.25
N THR A 203 5.16 19.68 -17.26
CA THR A 203 4.65 18.34 -16.98
C THR A 203 3.11 18.31 -17.00
N GLY A 204 2.54 17.36 -17.74
CA GLY A 204 1.08 17.14 -17.79
C GLY A 204 0.56 16.36 -16.58
N PHE A 205 -0.58 16.78 -16.04
CA PHE A 205 -1.30 16.14 -14.96
C PHE A 205 -2.78 15.94 -15.33
N GLY A 206 -3.43 14.96 -14.68
CA GLY A 206 -4.87 14.83 -14.65
C GLY A 206 -5.49 15.72 -13.56
N LYS A 207 -6.68 15.34 -13.08
CA LYS A 207 -7.40 16.08 -12.02
C LYS A 207 -6.59 16.14 -10.73
N LEU A 208 -6.34 17.34 -10.22
CA LEU A 208 -5.60 17.62 -8.99
C LEU A 208 -6.51 18.10 -7.85
N ASP A 209 -7.80 18.25 -8.10
CA ASP A 209 -8.83 18.63 -7.11
C ASP A 209 -9.24 17.48 -6.18
N VAL A 210 -8.73 16.27 -6.44
CA VAL A 210 -8.99 15.09 -5.62
C VAL A 210 -8.38 15.22 -4.22
N ILE A 211 -9.18 15.00 -3.20
CA ILE A 211 -8.77 15.09 -1.79
C ILE A 211 -8.52 13.69 -1.23
N ARG A 212 -7.35 13.48 -0.65
CA ARG A 212 -6.91 12.19 -0.09
C ARG A 212 -6.11 12.39 1.20
N GLU A 213 -6.07 11.34 2.00
CA GLU A 213 -5.10 11.20 3.06
C GLU A 213 -3.88 10.48 2.49
N TRP A 214 -2.77 11.19 2.31
CA TRP A 214 -1.49 10.57 1.96
C TRP A 214 -0.73 10.27 3.24
N ASN A 215 -0.48 8.99 3.45
CA ASN A 215 0.22 8.44 4.61
C ASN A 215 1.68 8.17 4.27
N TRP A 216 2.53 8.12 5.28
CA TRP A 216 3.88 7.61 5.13
C TRP A 216 3.92 6.11 5.39
N CYS A 217 4.43 5.35 4.43
CA CYS A 217 4.37 3.87 4.46
C CYS A 217 5.02 3.27 5.71
N GLU A 218 6.11 3.87 6.20
CA GLU A 218 6.79 3.40 7.42
C GLU A 218 5.90 3.55 8.66
N GLU A 219 5.14 4.64 8.76
CA GLU A 219 4.17 4.84 9.84
C GLU A 219 3.02 3.84 9.77
N GLN A 220 2.49 3.58 8.56
CA GLN A 220 1.47 2.53 8.40
C GLN A 220 2.03 1.14 8.70
N CYS A 221 3.27 0.83 8.35
CA CYS A 221 3.91 -0.43 8.73
C CYS A 221 4.05 -0.58 10.25
N ASN A 222 4.35 0.49 10.97
CA ASN A 222 4.36 0.47 12.45
C ASN A 222 2.95 0.19 13.02
N LEU A 223 1.90 0.76 12.43
CA LEU A 223 0.52 0.41 12.81
C LEU A 223 0.18 -1.05 12.49
N ILE A 224 0.67 -1.60 11.37
CA ILE A 224 0.54 -3.03 11.07
C ILE A 224 1.17 -3.89 12.17
N LEU A 225 2.33 -3.50 12.67
CA LEU A 225 2.98 -4.21 13.78
C LEU A 225 2.16 -4.12 15.08
N ASN A 226 1.50 -3.00 15.35
CA ASN A 226 0.58 -2.90 16.49
C ASN A 226 -0.63 -3.85 16.30
N CYS A 227 -1.14 -4.01 15.07
CA CYS A 227 -2.22 -4.96 14.79
C CYS A 227 -1.83 -6.43 15.05
N MET A 228 -0.53 -6.78 15.00
CA MET A 228 -0.07 -8.15 15.31
C MET A 228 -0.41 -8.60 16.74
N PHE A 229 -0.54 -7.66 17.66
CA PHE A 229 -0.86 -7.91 19.07
C PHE A 229 -2.35 -7.79 19.39
N LYS A 230 -3.19 -7.48 18.40
CA LYS A 230 -4.64 -7.41 18.57
C LYS A 230 -5.32 -8.73 18.26
N LYS A 231 -6.56 -8.90 18.73
CA LYS A 231 -7.45 -9.99 18.28
C LYS A 231 -7.72 -9.86 16.77
N PRO A 232 -7.93 -10.97 16.04
CA PRO A 232 -8.25 -10.94 14.62
C PRO A 232 -9.44 -10.03 14.31
N ASN A 233 -9.22 -9.00 13.47
CA ASN A 233 -10.24 -8.00 13.13
C ASN A 233 -9.90 -7.27 11.82
N ASP A 234 -10.75 -6.32 11.43
CA ASP A 234 -10.58 -5.44 10.29
C ASP A 234 -10.16 -4.06 10.80
N PHE A 235 -9.02 -3.54 10.32
CA PHE A 235 -8.44 -2.27 10.78
C PHE A 235 -8.27 -1.29 9.60
N ILE A 236 -8.56 -0.01 9.85
CA ILE A 236 -8.25 1.08 8.91
C ILE A 236 -6.96 1.77 9.34
N LEU A 237 -5.99 1.83 8.43
CA LEU A 237 -4.70 2.47 8.64
C LEU A 237 -4.63 3.77 7.85
N SER A 238 -4.85 4.87 8.55
CA SER A 238 -4.96 6.23 8.00
C SER A 238 -4.32 7.24 8.96
N ASN A 239 -4.15 8.48 8.52
CA ASN A 239 -3.53 9.54 9.33
C ASN A 239 -4.48 10.71 9.65
N GLY A 240 -5.68 10.73 9.08
CA GLY A 240 -6.68 11.78 9.29
C GLY A 240 -6.30 13.16 8.73
N LYS A 241 -5.23 13.26 7.92
CA LYS A 241 -4.75 14.52 7.34
C LYS A 241 -5.05 14.58 5.85
N GLU A 242 -5.98 15.46 5.51
CA GLU A 242 -6.55 15.60 4.17
C GLU A 242 -5.82 16.68 3.38
N TYR A 243 -5.47 16.37 2.13
CA TYR A 243 -4.86 17.33 1.21
C TYR A 243 -5.42 17.12 -0.20
N SER A 244 -5.57 18.19 -0.97
CA SER A 244 -5.82 18.09 -2.40
C SER A 244 -4.53 17.85 -3.17
N GLY A 245 -4.65 17.31 -4.39
CA GLY A 245 -3.49 17.21 -5.30
C GLY A 245 -2.84 18.57 -5.57
N TYR A 246 -3.64 19.64 -5.67
CA TYR A 246 -3.14 21.01 -5.81
C TYR A 246 -2.32 21.48 -4.59
N GLN A 247 -2.76 21.17 -3.37
CA GLN A 247 -1.98 21.53 -2.17
C GLN A 247 -0.63 20.82 -2.17
N MET A 248 -0.61 19.53 -2.51
CA MET A 248 0.65 18.77 -2.59
C MET A 248 1.57 19.29 -3.69
N LEU A 249 0.98 19.72 -4.83
CA LEU A 249 1.71 20.37 -5.91
C LEU A 249 2.35 21.70 -5.45
N LYS A 250 1.56 22.58 -4.82
CA LYS A 250 2.07 23.83 -4.27
C LYS A 250 3.23 23.60 -3.30
N TYR A 251 3.14 22.62 -2.41
CA TYR A 251 4.25 22.30 -1.48
C TYR A 251 5.53 21.90 -2.22
N ALA A 252 5.44 21.15 -3.33
CA ALA A 252 6.60 20.71 -4.07
C ALA A 252 7.31 21.87 -4.81
N PHE A 253 6.53 22.72 -5.48
CA PHE A 253 7.06 23.84 -6.25
C PHE A 253 7.57 24.95 -5.34
N ASN A 254 6.85 25.30 -4.28
CA ASN A 254 7.29 26.29 -3.30
C ASN A 254 8.59 25.88 -2.59
N TYR A 255 8.77 24.56 -2.32
CA TYR A 255 10.03 24.07 -1.74
C TYR A 255 11.24 24.33 -2.63
N LEU A 256 11.07 24.36 -3.95
CA LEU A 256 12.12 24.67 -4.94
C LEU A 256 12.10 26.14 -5.40
N LYS A 257 11.29 27.00 -4.77
CA LYS A 257 11.11 28.42 -5.09
C LYS A 257 10.62 28.63 -6.55
N LEU A 258 9.64 27.86 -6.99
CA LEU A 258 9.06 27.93 -8.34
C LEU A 258 7.55 28.20 -8.30
N ASP A 259 7.03 28.94 -9.29
CA ASP A 259 5.60 29.04 -9.54
C ASP A 259 5.16 27.84 -10.40
N TYR A 260 4.34 26.95 -9.83
CA TYR A 260 3.87 25.74 -10.52
C TYR A 260 3.03 26.06 -11.77
N LYS A 261 2.35 27.21 -11.83
CA LYS A 261 1.50 27.61 -12.97
C LYS A 261 2.27 27.62 -14.29
N LYS A 262 3.55 27.96 -14.27
CA LYS A 262 4.44 28.03 -15.43
C LYS A 262 4.84 26.63 -15.96
N TYR A 263 4.74 25.57 -15.14
CA TYR A 263 5.34 24.26 -15.44
C TYR A 263 4.35 23.11 -15.47
N ILE A 264 3.04 23.39 -15.27
CA ILE A 264 2.01 22.35 -15.21
C ILE A 264 0.96 22.57 -16.27
N LYS A 265 0.64 21.48 -17.00
CA LYS A 265 -0.51 21.44 -17.94
C LYS A 265 -1.53 20.42 -17.45
N ASN A 266 -2.82 20.78 -17.52
CA ASN A 266 -3.90 19.83 -17.29
C ASN A 266 -4.19 19.09 -18.60
N GLU A 267 -4.07 17.76 -18.59
CA GLU A 267 -4.24 16.93 -19.79
C GLU A 267 -5.25 15.81 -19.55
N LYS A 268 -6.31 15.77 -20.37
CA LYS A 268 -7.41 14.79 -20.29
C LYS A 268 -6.91 13.34 -20.39
N LYS A 269 -5.80 13.05 -21.08
CA LYS A 269 -5.22 11.69 -21.18
C LYS A 269 -4.79 11.10 -19.84
N PHE A 270 -4.57 11.93 -18.80
CA PHE A 270 -4.24 11.51 -17.45
C PHE A 270 -5.45 11.43 -16.51
N TYR A 271 -6.68 11.66 -17.02
CA TYR A 271 -7.88 11.51 -16.22
C TYR A 271 -8.18 10.04 -15.98
N ARG A 272 -8.49 9.71 -14.75
CA ARG A 272 -9.00 8.36 -14.45
C ARG A 272 -10.41 8.19 -15.00
N LYS A 273 -10.70 7.01 -15.53
CA LYS A 273 -12.04 6.66 -16.05
C LYS A 273 -13.14 6.87 -14.98
N LYS A 274 -12.85 6.53 -13.74
CA LYS A 274 -13.68 6.81 -12.55
C LYS A 274 -12.78 7.13 -11.38
N ASP A 275 -13.07 8.19 -10.64
CA ASP A 275 -12.37 8.56 -9.41
C ASP A 275 -13.33 9.16 -8.41
N PHE A 276 -13.02 9.05 -7.14
CA PHE A 276 -13.72 9.73 -6.06
C PHE A 276 -13.12 11.13 -5.86
N LYS A 277 -13.98 12.14 -5.63
CA LYS A 277 -13.49 13.48 -5.31
C LYS A 277 -12.85 13.52 -3.92
N LEU A 278 -13.45 12.85 -2.94
CA LEU A 278 -13.04 12.90 -1.54
C LEU A 278 -12.99 11.50 -0.93
N LYS A 279 -11.88 11.18 -0.23
CA LYS A 279 -11.77 10.02 0.68
C LYS A 279 -11.05 10.43 1.95
N ARG A 280 -11.77 10.34 3.07
CA ARG A 280 -11.28 10.70 4.40
C ARG A 280 -11.72 9.69 5.45
N SER A 281 -10.87 9.44 6.42
CA SER A 281 -11.12 8.50 7.49
C SER A 281 -11.72 9.17 8.74
N ASP A 282 -12.49 8.41 9.51
CA ASP A 282 -12.74 8.72 10.91
C ASP A 282 -11.51 8.30 11.72
N PHE A 283 -10.50 9.15 11.69
CA PHE A 283 -9.18 8.84 12.25
C PHE A 283 -9.24 8.41 13.71
N ARG A 284 -9.93 9.15 14.58
CA ARG A 284 -9.99 8.83 16.02
C ARG A 284 -10.63 7.46 16.24
N LYS A 285 -11.79 7.20 15.62
CA LYS A 285 -12.49 5.92 15.76
C LYS A 285 -11.65 4.74 15.27
N ASN A 286 -10.91 4.94 14.19
CA ASN A 286 -10.08 3.88 13.60
C ASN A 286 -8.80 3.64 14.41
N ILE A 287 -8.10 4.69 14.83
CA ILE A 287 -6.82 4.55 15.51
C ILE A 287 -6.97 4.01 16.95
N ASN A 288 -8.06 4.33 17.62
CA ASN A 288 -8.34 3.82 18.98
C ASN A 288 -8.39 2.29 19.02
N GLN A 289 -8.79 1.64 17.94
CA GLN A 289 -8.79 0.16 17.86
C GLN A 289 -7.38 -0.43 17.75
N ILE A 290 -6.39 0.35 17.31
CA ILE A 290 -5.02 -0.09 17.04
C ILE A 290 -4.08 0.40 18.15
N ASN A 291 -3.97 1.71 18.28
CA ASN A 291 -3.12 2.39 19.25
C ASN A 291 -3.66 3.80 19.53
N PRO A 292 -4.39 4.02 20.64
CA PRO A 292 -5.04 5.31 20.93
C PRO A 292 -4.07 6.50 21.04
N SER A 293 -2.85 6.26 21.50
CA SER A 293 -1.83 7.31 21.68
C SER A 293 -1.08 7.65 20.38
N TRP A 294 -1.27 6.87 19.31
CA TRP A 294 -0.55 7.10 18.07
C TRP A 294 -0.98 8.39 17.36
N LYS A 295 0.00 9.17 16.93
CA LYS A 295 -0.19 10.39 16.12
C LYS A 295 0.69 10.34 14.88
N PRO A 296 0.17 10.75 13.70
CA PRO A 296 0.99 10.84 12.50
C PRO A 296 2.04 11.96 12.63
N LYS A 297 3.25 11.68 12.20
CA LYS A 297 4.38 12.64 12.19
C LYS A 297 4.72 13.10 10.77
N ILE A 298 4.47 12.25 9.76
CA ILE A 298 4.89 12.48 8.37
C ILE A 298 3.67 12.56 7.47
N TYR A 299 3.26 13.80 7.12
CA TYR A 299 2.11 14.08 6.26
C TYR A 299 2.29 15.40 5.50
N GLY A 300 1.46 15.68 4.50
CA GLY A 300 1.43 16.93 3.75
C GLY A 300 2.79 17.34 3.21
N LYS A 301 3.22 18.57 3.53
CA LYS A 301 4.51 19.12 3.10
C LYS A 301 5.71 18.26 3.50
N ILE A 302 5.65 17.57 4.64
CA ILE A 302 6.78 16.75 5.13
C ILE A 302 7.03 15.57 4.17
N ILE A 303 5.98 14.91 3.66
CA ILE A 303 6.10 13.86 2.64
C ILE A 303 6.82 14.38 1.40
N ILE A 304 6.39 15.55 0.90
CA ILE A 304 6.96 16.19 -0.29
C ILE A 304 8.44 16.48 -0.10
N TYR A 305 8.80 17.12 1.01
CA TYR A 305 10.20 17.51 1.31
C TYR A 305 11.11 16.29 1.43
N LYS A 306 10.64 15.24 2.11
CA LYS A 306 11.39 13.97 2.21
C LYS A 306 11.62 13.34 0.84
N LEU A 307 10.61 13.34 -0.03
CA LEU A 307 10.73 12.74 -1.37
C LEU A 307 11.64 13.57 -2.28
N ILE A 308 11.51 14.90 -2.32
CA ILE A 308 12.37 15.77 -3.12
C ILE A 308 13.83 15.61 -2.69
N LYS A 309 14.14 15.73 -1.39
CA LYS A 309 15.49 15.52 -0.86
C LYS A 309 16.06 14.15 -1.25
N TYR A 310 15.25 13.10 -1.13
CA TYR A 310 15.66 11.76 -1.52
C TYR A 310 15.96 11.64 -3.02
N TYR A 311 15.11 12.21 -3.88
CA TYR A 311 15.30 12.13 -5.32
C TYR A 311 16.51 12.92 -5.79
N GLN A 312 16.74 14.11 -5.26
CA GLN A 312 17.94 14.93 -5.54
C GLN A 312 19.22 14.20 -5.10
N LYS A 313 19.27 13.73 -3.84
CA LYS A 313 20.44 13.01 -3.31
C LYS A 313 20.80 11.77 -4.12
N ASN A 314 19.81 11.04 -4.65
CA ASN A 314 20.04 9.79 -5.38
C ASN A 314 20.02 9.99 -6.90
N LYS A 315 20.07 11.22 -7.40
CA LYS A 315 20.05 11.56 -8.84
C LYS A 315 18.94 10.82 -9.61
N ILE A 316 17.71 10.82 -9.06
CA ILE A 316 16.57 10.05 -9.59
C ILE A 316 15.76 10.89 -10.61
N VAL A 317 16.37 11.77 -11.34
CA VAL A 317 15.68 12.63 -12.34
C VAL A 317 16.23 12.34 -13.69
#